data_0c012ff20af96c4e87a3afa3155bca73
#
_entry.id   0c012ff20af96c4e87a3afa3155bca73
#
_cell.length_a   1.000
_cell.length_b   1.000
_cell.length_c   1.000
_cell.angle_alpha   90.00
_cell.angle_beta   90.00
_cell.angle_gamma   90.00
#
_symmetry.space_group_name_H-M   'P 1'
#
loop_
_entity.id
_entity.type
_entity.pdbx_description
1 polymer ?
#
loop_
_entity_poly.entity_id
_entity_poly.type
_entity_poly.pdbx_seq_one_letter_code
_entity_poly.pdbx_strand_id
1 'polypeptide(L)'
;MLFRELAFLEPLFEQQPFILGTHPSIADFGYFGSFFRHFSNDPISAEVMRRHGPNTYEWVARLWNIKQSKLHQEIKWQWPSAPYWQPLLERIALDYLPYLHQNALAFRDGKKRFDYQGKHFQFNRTVTTHYRVWCRQELQREFSLLTSEDKERVDELFAAVGVLSSLHHDGVIDSGLSEQFQLPIDPKSVKRRPGFLARYYGQPRN
;
A
#
# COMPACT_ATOMS: atom_id res chain seq x y z
N MET A 1 -3.48 -1.48 -18.06
CA MET A 1 -3.29 -1.41 -16.59
C MET A 1 -4.63 -1.45 -15.86
N LEU A 2 -5.55 -0.50 -16.07
CA LEU A 2 -6.84 -0.41 -15.34
C LEU A 2 -7.65 -1.72 -15.35
N PHE A 3 -7.92 -2.33 -16.52
CA PHE A 3 -8.68 -3.59 -16.59
C PHE A 3 -8.11 -4.72 -15.74
N ARG A 4 -6.79 -4.80 -15.59
CA ARG A 4 -6.14 -5.81 -14.75
C ARG A 4 -6.41 -5.55 -13.26
N GLU A 5 -6.39 -4.30 -12.83
CA GLU A 5 -6.72 -3.95 -11.46
C GLU A 5 -8.22 -4.17 -11.16
N LEU A 6 -9.10 -3.85 -12.13
CA LEU A 6 -10.53 -4.12 -11.98
C LEU A 6 -10.80 -5.63 -11.89
N ALA A 7 -10.12 -6.46 -12.66
CA ALA A 7 -10.27 -7.93 -12.59
C ALA A 7 -9.93 -8.51 -11.21
N PHE A 8 -9.09 -7.83 -10.43
CA PHE A 8 -8.81 -8.16 -9.03
C PHE A 8 -9.81 -7.53 -8.06
N LEU A 9 -10.05 -6.23 -8.21
CA LEU A 9 -10.81 -5.46 -7.21
C LEU A 9 -12.32 -5.71 -7.29
N GLU A 10 -12.85 -5.96 -8.49
CA GLU A 10 -14.28 -6.13 -8.67
C GLU A 10 -14.86 -7.32 -7.91
N PRO A 11 -14.35 -8.56 -8.08
CA PRO A 11 -14.85 -9.71 -7.32
C PRO A 11 -14.58 -9.59 -5.81
N LEU A 12 -13.55 -8.81 -5.43
CA LEU A 12 -13.27 -8.53 -4.03
C LEU A 12 -14.35 -7.63 -3.42
N PHE A 13 -14.70 -6.53 -4.10
CA PHE A 13 -15.71 -5.59 -3.59
C PHE A 13 -17.16 -6.05 -3.75
N GLU A 14 -17.41 -7.12 -4.48
CA GLU A 14 -18.66 -7.87 -4.41
C GLU A 14 -18.87 -8.56 -3.05
N GLN A 15 -17.78 -8.96 -2.39
CA GLN A 15 -17.82 -9.75 -1.15
C GLN A 15 -17.66 -8.90 0.11
N GLN A 16 -16.97 -7.77 0.01
CA GLN A 16 -16.61 -6.98 1.18
C GLN A 16 -16.44 -5.49 0.86
N PRO A 17 -16.68 -4.61 1.84
CA PRO A 17 -16.68 -3.16 1.60
C PRO A 17 -15.29 -2.55 1.41
N PHE A 18 -14.23 -3.17 1.92
CA PHE A 18 -12.85 -2.71 1.84
C PHE A 18 -11.89 -3.86 1.54
N ILE A 19 -10.66 -3.54 1.13
CA ILE A 19 -9.70 -4.52 0.61
C ILE A 19 -9.44 -5.69 1.58
N LEU A 20 -9.37 -5.44 2.88
CA LEU A 20 -9.11 -6.48 3.88
C LEU A 20 -10.30 -6.72 4.83
N GLY A 21 -11.53 -6.43 4.44
CA GLY A 21 -12.72 -6.76 5.22
C GLY A 21 -13.69 -5.61 5.47
N THR A 22 -14.18 -5.48 6.72
CA THR A 22 -15.25 -4.52 7.05
C THR A 22 -14.79 -3.10 7.31
N HIS A 23 -13.47 -2.89 7.47
CA HIS A 23 -12.88 -1.58 7.75
C HIS A 23 -11.81 -1.23 6.73
N PRO A 24 -11.63 0.07 6.42
CA PRO A 24 -10.54 0.49 5.56
C PRO A 24 -9.19 0.17 6.19
N SER A 25 -8.30 -0.32 5.35
CA SER A 25 -6.92 -0.65 5.68
C SER A 25 -5.94 0.29 4.97
N ILE A 26 -4.66 0.20 5.29
CA ILE A 26 -3.62 0.94 4.56
C ILE A 26 -3.61 0.58 3.07
N ALA A 27 -4.01 -0.65 2.70
CA ALA A 27 -4.13 -1.07 1.31
C ALA A 27 -5.21 -0.27 0.56
N ASP A 28 -6.36 0.01 1.20
CA ASP A 28 -7.41 0.86 0.63
C ASP A 28 -6.89 2.25 0.32
N PHE A 29 -6.19 2.88 1.25
CA PHE A 29 -5.63 4.22 1.04
C PHE A 29 -4.52 4.24 -0.03
N GLY A 30 -3.74 3.16 -0.14
CA GLY A 30 -2.72 3.01 -1.18
C GLY A 30 -3.32 2.97 -2.59
N TYR A 31 -4.40 2.21 -2.78
CA TYR A 31 -5.12 2.16 -4.05
C TYR A 31 -5.94 3.42 -4.33
N PHE A 32 -6.58 3.97 -3.29
CA PHE A 32 -7.50 5.10 -3.40
C PHE A 32 -6.89 6.31 -4.10
N GLY A 33 -5.65 6.66 -3.80
CA GLY A 33 -5.00 7.83 -4.41
C GLY A 33 -5.01 7.79 -5.93
N SER A 34 -4.69 6.64 -6.53
CA SER A 34 -4.69 6.46 -7.98
C SER A 34 -6.12 6.34 -8.54
N PHE A 35 -6.98 5.57 -7.88
CA PHE A 35 -8.35 5.36 -8.35
C PHE A 35 -9.19 6.62 -8.28
N PHE A 36 -9.10 7.37 -7.20
CA PHE A 36 -9.82 8.64 -7.05
C PHE A 36 -9.33 9.71 -8.03
N ARG A 37 -8.00 9.97 -8.07
CA ARG A 37 -7.47 11.11 -8.85
C ARG A 37 -7.43 10.86 -10.35
N HIS A 38 -7.10 9.64 -10.78
CA HIS A 38 -6.80 9.36 -12.17
C HIS A 38 -7.89 8.57 -12.88
N PHE A 39 -8.56 7.64 -12.19
CA PHE A 39 -9.50 6.76 -12.87
C PHE A 39 -10.96 7.15 -12.67
N SER A 40 -11.37 7.63 -11.51
CA SER A 40 -12.77 8.00 -11.27
C SER A 40 -13.11 9.42 -11.72
N ASN A 41 -12.13 10.32 -11.85
CA ASN A 41 -12.35 11.71 -12.28
C ASN A 41 -12.13 11.93 -13.78
N ASP A 42 -11.32 11.11 -14.45
CA ASP A 42 -11.19 11.18 -15.90
C ASP A 42 -12.42 10.55 -16.57
N PRO A 43 -13.12 11.26 -17.48
CA PRO A 43 -14.37 10.77 -18.07
C PRO A 43 -14.27 9.41 -18.75
N ILE A 44 -13.15 9.13 -19.44
CA ILE A 44 -12.98 7.87 -20.18
C ILE A 44 -12.76 6.71 -19.20
N SER A 45 -11.83 6.86 -18.26
CA SER A 45 -11.56 5.80 -17.29
C SER A 45 -12.70 5.63 -16.28
N ALA A 46 -13.42 6.69 -15.92
CA ALA A 46 -14.62 6.61 -15.10
C ALA A 46 -15.72 5.79 -15.80
N GLU A 47 -15.90 5.96 -17.12
CA GLU A 47 -16.85 5.15 -17.88
C GLU A 47 -16.43 3.67 -17.93
N VAL A 48 -15.14 3.39 -18.09
CA VAL A 48 -14.59 2.04 -17.99
C VAL A 48 -14.88 1.43 -16.62
N MET A 49 -14.65 2.19 -15.53
CA MET A 49 -14.93 1.72 -14.18
C MET A 49 -16.43 1.42 -13.98
N ARG A 50 -17.31 2.32 -14.40
CA ARG A 50 -18.78 2.09 -14.28
C ARG A 50 -19.26 0.86 -15.01
N ARG A 51 -18.65 0.53 -16.16
CA ARG A 51 -19.06 -0.64 -16.98
C ARG A 51 -18.40 -1.94 -16.55
N HIS A 52 -17.16 -1.91 -16.13
CA HIS A 52 -16.32 -3.10 -15.92
C HIS A 52 -15.89 -3.29 -14.46
N GLY A 53 -16.24 -2.37 -13.58
CA GLY A 53 -15.88 -2.39 -12.17
C GLY A 53 -16.81 -1.50 -11.34
N PRO A 54 -18.16 -1.71 -11.40
CA PRO A 54 -19.12 -0.87 -10.68
C PRO A 54 -18.92 -0.92 -9.16
N ASN A 55 -18.59 -2.08 -8.57
CA ASN A 55 -18.31 -2.19 -7.15
C ASN A 55 -17.01 -1.47 -6.75
N THR A 56 -16.00 -1.51 -7.63
CA THR A 56 -14.76 -0.75 -7.47
C THR A 56 -15.02 0.76 -7.56
N TYR A 57 -15.88 1.19 -8.49
CA TYR A 57 -16.28 2.60 -8.61
C TYR A 57 -17.03 3.09 -7.35
N GLU A 58 -17.95 2.26 -6.84
CA GLU A 58 -18.67 2.54 -5.59
C GLU A 58 -17.73 2.55 -4.38
N TRP A 59 -16.74 1.64 -4.32
CA TRP A 59 -15.73 1.65 -3.25
C TRP A 59 -14.96 2.99 -3.19
N VAL A 60 -14.62 3.59 -4.33
CA VAL A 60 -14.02 4.93 -4.36
C VAL A 60 -14.93 5.95 -3.67
N ALA A 61 -16.22 5.95 -4.00
CA ALA A 61 -17.20 6.86 -3.37
C ALA A 61 -17.38 6.57 -1.87
N ARG A 62 -17.39 5.28 -1.49
CA ARG A 62 -17.49 4.83 -0.10
C ARG A 62 -16.30 5.31 0.72
N LEU A 63 -15.08 5.12 0.22
CA LEU A 63 -13.87 5.54 0.94
C LEU A 63 -13.74 7.07 1.03
N TRP A 64 -14.16 7.79 -0.02
CA TRP A 64 -14.21 9.26 0.00
C TRP A 64 -15.16 9.82 1.07
N ASN A 65 -16.30 9.17 1.27
CA ASN A 65 -17.35 9.61 2.20
C ASN A 65 -17.27 8.96 3.58
N ILE A 66 -16.23 8.18 3.87
CA ILE A 66 -16.15 7.44 5.11
C ILE A 66 -15.99 8.37 6.31
N LYS A 67 -16.70 8.03 7.38
CA LYS A 67 -16.58 8.70 8.68
C LYS A 67 -16.46 7.62 9.75
N GLN A 68 -15.62 7.86 10.75
CA GLN A 68 -15.46 6.92 11.86
C GLN A 68 -16.79 6.55 12.52
N SER A 69 -17.72 7.49 12.63
CA SER A 69 -19.06 7.25 13.19
C SER A 69 -19.95 6.33 12.36
N LYS A 70 -19.58 6.03 11.10
CA LYS A 70 -20.29 5.12 10.19
C LYS A 70 -19.65 3.75 10.09
N LEU A 71 -18.50 3.55 10.72
CA LEU A 71 -17.83 2.25 10.75
C LEU A 71 -18.54 1.35 11.78
N HIS A 72 -18.65 0.07 11.45
CA HIS A 72 -19.13 -0.93 12.39
C HIS A 72 -18.23 -0.96 13.63
N GLN A 73 -18.81 -1.29 14.79
CA GLN A 73 -18.00 -1.40 16.01
C GLN A 73 -17.07 -2.62 15.97
N GLU A 74 -17.48 -3.67 15.29
CA GLU A 74 -16.70 -4.90 15.16
C GLU A 74 -15.88 -4.89 13.88
N ILE A 75 -14.55 -5.02 14.02
CA ILE A 75 -13.62 -5.13 12.90
C ILE A 75 -13.52 -6.61 12.50
N LYS A 76 -13.86 -6.93 11.25
CA LYS A 76 -13.67 -8.28 10.69
C LYS A 76 -12.67 -8.20 9.56
N TRP A 77 -11.48 -8.73 9.81
CA TRP A 77 -10.45 -8.85 8.80
C TRP A 77 -10.64 -10.11 7.96
N GLN A 78 -10.40 -10.01 6.66
CA GLN A 78 -10.44 -11.12 5.71
C GLN A 78 -9.02 -11.44 5.26
N TRP A 79 -8.64 -12.71 5.40
CA TRP A 79 -7.38 -13.20 4.90
C TRP A 79 -7.40 -13.34 3.37
N PRO A 80 -6.33 -12.96 2.64
CA PRO A 80 -6.31 -12.97 1.18
C PRO A 80 -6.11 -14.38 0.59
N SER A 81 -7.03 -15.30 0.86
CA SER A 81 -6.98 -16.70 0.45
C SER A 81 -7.78 -17.03 -0.81
N ALA A 82 -8.70 -16.16 -1.24
CA ALA A 82 -9.51 -16.41 -2.42
C ALA A 82 -8.69 -16.37 -3.71
N PRO A 83 -9.07 -17.14 -4.76
CA PRO A 83 -8.29 -17.24 -6.01
C PRO A 83 -8.03 -15.90 -6.72
N TYR A 84 -8.91 -14.92 -6.59
CA TYR A 84 -8.72 -13.60 -7.20
C TYR A 84 -7.55 -12.80 -6.60
N TRP A 85 -7.05 -13.16 -5.40
CA TRP A 85 -5.85 -12.57 -4.82
C TRP A 85 -4.56 -13.03 -5.50
N GLN A 86 -4.55 -14.23 -6.08
CA GLN A 86 -3.34 -14.86 -6.60
C GLN A 86 -2.56 -13.96 -7.58
N PRO A 87 -3.18 -13.29 -8.57
CA PRO A 87 -2.43 -12.42 -9.50
C PRO A 87 -1.75 -11.22 -8.82
N LEU A 88 -2.31 -10.70 -7.73
CA LEU A 88 -1.69 -9.62 -6.96
C LEU A 88 -0.54 -10.17 -6.12
N LEU A 89 -0.74 -11.28 -5.43
CA LEU A 89 0.28 -11.93 -4.60
C LEU A 89 1.49 -12.34 -5.45
N GLU A 90 1.27 -12.89 -6.64
CA GLU A 90 2.35 -13.20 -7.59
C GLU A 90 3.16 -11.96 -7.97
N ARG A 91 2.51 -10.84 -8.28
CA ARG A 91 3.21 -9.59 -8.60
C ARG A 91 4.01 -9.06 -7.42
N ILE A 92 3.46 -9.15 -6.21
CA ILE A 92 4.20 -8.76 -5.00
C ILE A 92 5.43 -9.66 -4.82
N ALA A 93 5.24 -10.98 -4.86
CA ALA A 93 6.29 -11.96 -4.57
C ALA A 93 7.39 -12.01 -5.65
N LEU A 94 6.98 -11.94 -6.94
CA LEU A 94 7.88 -12.21 -8.08
C LEU A 94 8.45 -10.93 -8.74
N ASP A 95 7.88 -9.77 -8.44
CA ASP A 95 8.33 -8.51 -9.02
C ASP A 95 8.64 -7.44 -7.96
N TYR A 96 7.69 -7.14 -7.08
CA TYR A 96 7.84 -6.01 -6.17
C TYR A 96 8.90 -6.27 -5.08
N LEU A 97 8.81 -7.39 -4.36
CA LEU A 97 9.79 -7.72 -3.32
C LEU A 97 11.20 -7.93 -3.89
N PRO A 98 11.40 -8.67 -4.99
CA PRO A 98 12.71 -8.77 -5.64
C PRO A 98 13.24 -7.43 -6.13
N TYR A 99 12.37 -6.54 -6.63
CA TYR A 99 12.77 -5.20 -7.04
C TYR A 99 13.26 -4.35 -5.88
N LEU A 100 12.57 -4.37 -4.74
CA LEU A 100 13.02 -3.69 -3.52
C LEU A 100 14.37 -4.24 -3.05
N HIS A 101 14.56 -5.56 -3.13
CA HIS A 101 15.79 -6.22 -2.76
C HIS A 101 16.97 -5.79 -3.67
N GLN A 102 16.79 -5.85 -5.00
CA GLN A 102 17.82 -5.42 -5.95
C GLN A 102 18.17 -3.93 -5.79
N ASN A 103 17.17 -3.07 -5.51
CA ASN A 103 17.41 -1.67 -5.19
C ASN A 103 18.25 -1.52 -3.90
N ALA A 104 17.98 -2.32 -2.88
CA ALA A 104 18.73 -2.26 -1.61
C ALA A 104 20.18 -2.74 -1.80
N LEU A 105 20.41 -3.81 -2.60
CA LEU A 105 21.76 -4.24 -2.96
C LEU A 105 22.52 -3.17 -3.74
N ALA A 106 21.88 -2.57 -4.75
CA ALA A 106 22.47 -1.48 -5.52
C ALA A 106 22.81 -0.27 -4.64
N PHE A 107 21.97 0.04 -3.67
CA PHE A 107 22.21 1.08 -2.68
C PHE A 107 23.43 0.78 -1.81
N ARG A 108 23.49 -0.42 -1.22
CA ARG A 108 24.63 -0.91 -0.42
C ARG A 108 25.94 -0.82 -1.20
N ASP A 109 25.91 -1.18 -2.48
CA ASP A 109 27.07 -1.16 -3.38
C ASP A 109 27.38 0.25 -3.93
N GLY A 110 26.69 1.29 -3.50
CA GLY A 110 26.89 2.68 -3.96
C GLY A 110 26.52 2.95 -5.41
N LYS A 111 25.78 2.05 -6.05
CA LYS A 111 25.36 2.19 -7.45
C LYS A 111 24.21 3.19 -7.57
N LYS A 112 24.36 4.20 -8.43
CA LYS A 112 23.31 5.20 -8.70
C LYS A 112 22.17 4.63 -9.55
N ARG A 113 22.42 3.58 -10.34
CA ARG A 113 21.47 2.91 -11.22
C ARG A 113 21.76 1.41 -11.27
N PHE A 114 20.72 0.63 -11.53
CA PHE A 114 20.82 -0.83 -11.71
C PHE A 114 19.83 -1.32 -12.76
N ASP A 115 20.07 -2.49 -13.30
CA ASP A 115 19.14 -3.18 -14.16
C ASP A 115 18.33 -4.16 -13.31
N TYR A 116 17.04 -4.27 -13.63
CA TYR A 116 16.14 -5.17 -12.94
C TYR A 116 15.41 -6.06 -13.94
N GLN A 117 15.38 -7.35 -13.67
CA GLN A 117 14.62 -8.34 -14.40
C GLN A 117 13.74 -9.12 -13.42
N GLY A 118 12.45 -8.86 -13.43
CA GLY A 118 11.42 -9.61 -12.72
C GLY A 118 10.68 -10.56 -13.65
N LYS A 119 9.62 -11.18 -13.15
CA LYS A 119 8.75 -12.06 -13.95
C LYS A 119 7.94 -11.28 -14.98
N HIS A 120 7.35 -10.15 -14.59
CA HIS A 120 6.43 -9.36 -15.42
C HIS A 120 6.97 -7.99 -15.81
N PHE A 121 8.04 -7.51 -15.16
CA PHE A 121 8.64 -6.21 -15.40
C PHE A 121 10.13 -6.33 -15.61
N GLN A 122 10.63 -5.51 -16.53
CA GLN A 122 12.06 -5.28 -16.60
C GLN A 122 12.33 -3.79 -16.69
N PHE A 123 13.39 -3.32 -16.04
CA PHE A 123 13.82 -1.94 -16.06
C PHE A 123 15.31 -1.87 -16.37
N ASN A 124 15.66 -1.10 -17.40
CA ASN A 124 17.05 -0.84 -17.72
C ASN A 124 17.49 0.46 -17.06
N ARG A 125 18.62 0.41 -16.35
CA ARG A 125 19.24 1.57 -15.69
C ARG A 125 18.28 2.37 -14.80
N THR A 126 17.41 1.66 -14.03
CA THR A 126 16.53 2.31 -13.08
C THR A 126 17.32 2.99 -11.94
N VAL A 127 16.79 4.07 -11.41
CA VAL A 127 17.47 4.85 -10.36
C VAL A 127 17.39 4.12 -9.02
N THR A 128 18.52 4.00 -8.34
CA THR A 128 18.60 3.56 -6.96
C THR A 128 18.02 4.63 -6.04
N THR A 129 17.06 4.29 -5.19
CA THR A 129 16.41 5.24 -4.28
C THR A 129 16.45 4.77 -2.84
N HIS A 130 16.82 5.68 -1.93
CA HIS A 130 16.80 5.45 -0.48
C HIS A 130 15.41 5.05 0.01
N TYR A 131 14.35 5.68 -0.53
CA TYR A 131 12.98 5.39 -0.15
C TYR A 131 12.59 3.93 -0.37
N ARG A 132 13.04 3.30 -1.46
CA ARG A 132 12.77 1.86 -1.69
C ARG A 132 13.56 0.95 -0.75
N VAL A 133 14.76 1.37 -0.33
CA VAL A 133 15.50 0.67 0.73
C VAL A 133 14.71 0.73 2.03
N TRP A 134 14.22 1.91 2.38
CA TRP A 134 13.36 2.12 3.56
C TRP A 134 12.07 1.28 3.47
N CYS A 135 11.38 1.24 2.33
CA CYS A 135 10.20 0.40 2.15
C CYS A 135 10.50 -1.09 2.45
N ARG A 136 11.65 -1.61 1.97
CA ARG A 136 12.07 -2.98 2.28
C ARG A 136 12.36 -3.16 3.78
N GLN A 137 13.09 -2.24 4.36
CA GLN A 137 13.43 -2.23 5.79
C GLN A 137 12.17 -2.24 6.65
N GLU A 138 11.15 -1.42 6.33
CA GLU A 138 9.89 -1.39 7.04
C GLU A 138 9.08 -2.70 6.88
N LEU A 139 9.05 -3.28 5.68
CA LEU A 139 8.41 -4.59 5.49
C LEU A 139 9.09 -5.68 6.33
N GLN A 140 10.42 -5.69 6.40
CA GLN A 140 11.17 -6.63 7.25
C GLN A 140 10.91 -6.38 8.74
N ARG A 141 10.83 -5.11 9.15
CA ARG A 141 10.49 -4.73 10.52
C ARG A 141 9.08 -5.21 10.90
N GLU A 142 8.08 -4.89 10.08
CA GLU A 142 6.70 -5.32 10.34
C GLU A 142 6.60 -6.85 10.38
N PHE A 143 7.23 -7.55 9.43
CA PHE A 143 7.27 -9.01 9.44
C PHE A 143 7.93 -9.57 10.72
N SER A 144 8.99 -8.93 11.21
CA SER A 144 9.68 -9.36 12.44
C SER A 144 8.80 -9.29 13.69
N LEU A 145 7.84 -8.37 13.70
CA LEU A 145 6.90 -8.14 14.82
C LEU A 145 5.73 -9.14 14.85
N LEU A 146 5.52 -9.89 13.78
CA LEU A 146 4.47 -10.90 13.72
C LEU A 146 4.73 -12.03 14.72
N THR A 147 3.65 -12.63 15.21
CA THR A 147 3.72 -13.89 15.96
C THR A 147 4.27 -15.02 15.09
N SER A 148 4.73 -16.11 15.69
CA SER A 148 5.20 -17.27 14.92
C SER A 148 4.10 -17.84 14.02
N GLU A 149 2.87 -17.93 14.52
CA GLU A 149 1.70 -18.39 13.77
C GLU A 149 1.40 -17.48 12.56
N ASP A 150 1.43 -16.15 12.74
CA ASP A 150 1.18 -15.23 11.63
C ASP A 150 2.32 -15.24 10.59
N LYS A 151 3.57 -15.47 11.02
CA LYS A 151 4.70 -15.67 10.10
C LYS A 151 4.49 -16.91 9.23
N GLU A 152 4.10 -18.04 9.84
CA GLU A 152 3.79 -19.27 9.11
C GLU A 152 2.66 -19.05 8.09
N ARG A 153 1.59 -18.34 8.47
CA ARG A 153 0.49 -17.99 7.56
C ARG A 153 0.93 -17.11 6.39
N VAL A 154 1.83 -16.15 6.62
CA VAL A 154 2.41 -15.33 5.55
C VAL A 154 3.30 -16.17 4.63
N ASP A 155 4.10 -17.06 5.19
CA ASP A 155 4.97 -17.97 4.41
C ASP A 155 4.15 -18.95 3.56
N GLU A 156 3.07 -19.50 4.08
CA GLU A 156 2.11 -20.32 3.33
C GLU A 156 1.48 -19.54 2.17
N LEU A 157 1.08 -18.28 2.42
CA LEU A 157 0.50 -17.41 1.39
C LEU A 157 1.46 -17.20 0.23
N PHE A 158 2.75 -16.97 0.51
CA PHE A 158 3.76 -16.79 -0.53
C PHE A 158 4.24 -18.12 -1.13
N ALA A 159 4.24 -19.22 -0.38
CA ALA A 159 4.52 -20.55 -0.91
C ALA A 159 3.49 -20.98 -1.96
N ALA A 160 2.22 -20.61 -1.76
CA ALA A 160 1.13 -20.88 -2.72
C ALA A 160 1.34 -20.23 -4.09
N VAL A 161 2.11 -19.14 -4.16
CA VAL A 161 2.49 -18.49 -5.43
C VAL A 161 3.88 -18.88 -5.93
N GLY A 162 4.51 -19.90 -5.30
CA GLY A 162 5.77 -20.50 -5.77
C GLY A 162 7.03 -19.74 -5.35
N VAL A 163 6.97 -18.88 -4.34
CA VAL A 163 8.12 -18.11 -3.85
C VAL A 163 8.16 -18.15 -2.33
N LEU A 164 9.23 -18.73 -1.81
CA LEU A 164 9.64 -18.51 -0.44
C LEU A 164 10.06 -17.04 -0.29
N SER A 165 9.49 -16.37 0.68
CA SER A 165 9.54 -14.92 0.78
C SER A 165 10.97 -14.38 0.75
N SER A 166 11.26 -13.48 -0.19
CA SER A 166 12.52 -12.74 -0.25
C SER A 166 12.71 -11.78 0.96
N LEU A 167 11.74 -11.73 1.87
CA LEU A 167 11.82 -10.99 3.12
C LEU A 167 12.78 -11.65 4.12
N HIS A 168 12.99 -12.98 4.03
CA HIS A 168 13.80 -13.74 4.97
C HIS A 168 15.30 -13.79 4.64
N HIS A 169 15.69 -13.58 3.38
CA HIS A 169 16.96 -14.13 2.86
C HIS A 169 18.18 -13.25 3.03
N ASP A 170 18.04 -11.98 3.40
CA ASP A 170 19.19 -11.10 3.55
C ASP A 170 19.02 -10.16 4.73
N GLY A 171 20.11 -9.87 5.40
CA GLY A 171 20.15 -8.93 6.51
C GLY A 171 19.51 -7.59 6.16
N VAL A 172 19.10 -6.87 7.17
CA VAL A 172 18.54 -5.52 7.02
C VAL A 172 19.62 -4.59 6.46
N ILE A 173 19.34 -3.96 5.32
CA ILE A 173 20.14 -2.88 4.78
C ILE A 173 19.50 -1.58 5.26
N ASP A 174 20.23 -0.83 6.07
CA ASP A 174 19.76 0.43 6.62
C ASP A 174 19.68 1.49 5.52
N SER A 175 18.53 2.11 5.39
CA SER A 175 18.28 3.21 4.45
C SER A 175 18.88 4.55 4.92
N GLY A 176 19.18 4.67 6.21
CA GLY A 176 19.53 5.95 6.84
C GLY A 176 18.36 6.93 6.94
N LEU A 177 17.12 6.50 6.59
CA LEU A 177 15.95 7.38 6.56
C LEU A 177 15.09 7.30 7.83
N SER A 178 15.20 6.23 8.61
CA SER A 178 14.35 6.01 9.79
C SER A 178 14.52 7.11 10.86
N GLU A 179 15.72 7.70 10.96
CA GLU A 179 15.96 8.82 11.86
C GLU A 179 15.52 10.18 11.29
N GLN A 180 15.41 10.28 9.96
CA GLN A 180 15.04 11.51 9.25
C GLN A 180 13.55 11.65 9.03
N PHE A 181 12.82 10.54 8.91
CA PHE A 181 11.36 10.49 8.84
C PHE A 181 10.73 10.46 10.23
N GLN A 182 11.08 11.42 11.05
CA GLN A 182 10.09 11.87 12.02
C GLN A 182 8.98 12.51 11.18
N LEU A 183 7.76 11.94 11.29
CA LEU A 183 6.60 12.62 10.72
C LEU A 183 6.70 14.09 11.11
N PRO A 184 6.54 15.05 10.17
CA PRO A 184 6.63 16.48 10.49
C PRO A 184 5.55 16.91 11.49
N ILE A 185 4.83 15.97 12.07
CA ILE A 185 3.80 16.12 13.05
C ILE A 185 4.25 15.32 14.28
N ASP A 186 5.17 15.87 15.06
CA ASP A 186 5.16 15.57 16.48
C ASP A 186 3.91 16.27 17.07
N PRO A 187 2.90 15.51 17.54
CA PRO A 187 1.69 16.11 18.14
C PRO A 187 2.01 17.05 19.30
N LYS A 188 3.18 16.90 19.94
CA LYS A 188 3.67 17.75 21.03
C LYS A 188 4.34 19.02 20.55
N SER A 189 4.83 19.08 19.29
CA SER A 189 5.53 20.23 18.72
C SER A 189 4.67 21.10 17.82
N VAL A 190 3.47 20.65 17.43
CA VAL A 190 2.54 21.46 16.65
C VAL A 190 1.97 22.57 17.54
N LYS A 191 2.66 23.71 17.55
CA LYS A 191 1.99 24.97 17.90
C LYS A 191 0.80 25.09 16.93
N ARG A 192 -0.41 24.86 17.41
CA ARG A 192 -1.63 25.06 16.63
C ARG A 192 -1.61 26.50 16.10
N ARG A 193 -1.26 26.67 14.83
CA ARG A 193 -1.48 27.96 14.19
C ARG A 193 -2.97 28.19 14.19
N PRO A 194 -3.46 29.32 14.73
CA PRO A 194 -4.88 29.62 14.67
C PRO A 194 -5.32 29.53 13.21
N GLY A 195 -6.40 28.80 12.95
CA GLY A 195 -6.95 28.66 11.60
C GLY A 195 -7.25 30.04 11.00
N PHE A 196 -7.35 30.11 9.68
CA PHE A 196 -7.63 31.36 8.96
C PHE A 196 -8.79 32.16 9.57
N LEU A 197 -9.87 31.50 9.97
CA LEU A 197 -11.02 32.12 10.61
C LEU A 197 -10.71 32.65 12.03
N ALA A 198 -9.86 31.97 12.80
CA ALA A 198 -9.46 32.45 14.12
C ALA A 198 -8.55 33.69 14.05
N ARG A 199 -7.87 33.92 12.92
CA ARG A 199 -7.11 35.16 12.68
C ARG A 199 -8.02 36.35 12.37
N TYR A 200 -9.19 36.11 11.76
CA TYR A 200 -10.13 37.18 11.36
C TYR A 200 -11.14 37.55 12.46
N TYR A 201 -11.58 36.58 13.25
CA TYR A 201 -12.65 36.75 14.22
C TYR A 201 -12.20 36.80 15.69
N GLY A 202 -10.89 36.70 15.93
CA GLY A 202 -10.33 36.69 17.28
C GLY A 202 -10.56 35.33 17.98
N GLN A 203 -9.74 35.03 18.99
CA GLN A 203 -10.00 33.88 19.87
C GLN A 203 -11.20 34.23 20.78
N PRO A 204 -12.11 33.26 21.05
CA PRO A 204 -13.11 33.50 22.11
C PRO A 204 -12.33 33.77 23.40
N ARG A 205 -12.64 34.88 24.01
CA ARG A 205 -12.13 35.22 25.36
C ARG A 205 -12.74 34.22 26.32
N ASN A 206 -11.88 33.51 27.08
CA ASN A 206 -12.30 32.71 28.22
C ASN A 206 -13.04 33.53 29.22
#